data_22a5bff8709cfd98d75ef1f1f27c9f99
#
_entry.id   22a5bff8709cfd98d75ef1f1f27c9f99
#
_cell.length_a   1.000
_cell.length_b   1.000
_cell.length_c   1.000
_cell.angle_alpha   90.00
_cell.angle_beta   90.00
_cell.angle_gamma   90.00
#
_symmetry.space_group_name_H-M   'P 1'
#
loop_
_entity.id
_entity.type
_entity.pdbx_description
1 polymer ?
#
loop_
_entity_poly.entity_id
_entity_poly.type
_entity_poly.pdbx_seq_one_letter_code
_entity_poly.pdbx_strand_id
1 'polypeptide(L)'
;MKTKHFCWLDREFIEISAEGRAGVAADIATAELFEKFETELKASGLSLDNTARIRVWGRDKDARTLATAARSKILSGNRKAASSSFISSEWFDSDGTAGLELLAMRSANPSAVRRPVDFEPGRNYLCYLDYDGLSFFSGFTSEAPVLKKQVAEIVATISTALERGRTDWSRVVKLSVLLQRGHDLDVVRRELASAGRAAIREIEFTLVDGFAGEKYLLEIEATAVK
;
A
#
# COMPACT_ATOMS: atom_id res chain seq x y z
N MET A 1 10.60 13.33 9.14
CA MET A 1 10.77 12.47 7.95
C MET A 1 11.79 11.40 8.28
N LYS A 2 11.50 10.14 7.98
CA LYS A 2 12.38 8.98 8.16
C LYS A 2 12.65 8.41 6.77
N THR A 3 13.91 8.11 6.43
CA THR A 3 14.32 7.52 5.16
C THR A 3 15.14 6.27 5.42
N LYS A 4 14.84 5.19 4.71
CA LYS A 4 15.55 3.92 4.81
C LYS A 4 15.92 3.42 3.41
N HIS A 5 17.19 3.10 3.22
CA HIS A 5 17.70 2.45 2.01
C HIS A 5 17.96 0.98 2.30
N PHE A 6 17.55 0.09 1.41
CA PHE A 6 17.78 -1.34 1.56
C PHE A 6 17.75 -2.07 0.22
N CYS A 7 18.38 -3.25 0.18
CA CYS A 7 18.28 -4.17 -0.95
C CYS A 7 17.30 -5.29 -0.61
N TRP A 8 16.40 -5.57 -1.53
CA TRP A 8 15.42 -6.66 -1.43
C TRP A 8 15.14 -7.24 -2.82
N LEU A 9 15.15 -8.55 -2.96
CA LEU A 9 14.96 -9.24 -4.25
C LEU A 9 15.88 -8.70 -5.35
N ASP A 10 17.15 -8.48 -5.02
CA ASP A 10 18.21 -7.97 -5.91
C ASP A 10 17.92 -6.58 -6.50
N ARG A 11 17.15 -5.76 -5.80
CA ARG A 11 16.82 -4.37 -6.17
C ARG A 11 17.05 -3.43 -5.02
N GLU A 12 17.39 -2.20 -5.34
CA GLU A 12 17.51 -1.12 -4.36
C GLU A 12 16.16 -0.47 -4.12
N PHE A 13 15.79 -0.35 -2.85
CA PHE A 13 14.59 0.33 -2.41
C PHE A 13 14.91 1.51 -1.51
N ILE A 14 14.06 2.51 -1.59
CA ILE A 14 14.01 3.65 -0.67
C ILE A 14 12.59 3.69 -0.09
N GLU A 15 12.51 3.58 1.22
CA GLU A 15 11.28 3.81 1.97
C GLU A 15 11.37 5.17 2.66
N ILE A 16 10.38 6.02 2.44
CA ILE A 16 10.29 7.35 3.03
C ILE A 16 8.95 7.47 3.74
N SER A 17 8.98 7.88 5.01
CA SER A 17 7.77 8.16 5.78
C SER A 17 7.84 9.53 6.45
N ALA A 18 6.73 10.25 6.46
CA ALA A 18 6.62 11.52 7.14
C ALA A 18 5.17 11.89 7.44
N GLU A 19 5.02 12.69 8.49
CA GLU A 19 3.79 13.37 8.87
C GLU A 19 3.73 14.77 8.28
N GLY A 20 2.53 15.23 7.96
CA GLY A 20 2.24 16.62 7.63
C GLY A 20 2.38 17.52 8.85
N ARG A 21 2.49 18.81 8.62
CA ARG A 21 2.57 19.82 9.69
C ARG A 21 1.24 19.92 10.44
N ALA A 22 1.32 20.09 11.75
CA ALA A 22 0.16 20.41 12.58
C ALA A 22 -0.56 21.68 12.11
N GLY A 23 -1.88 21.68 12.17
CA GLY A 23 -2.72 22.83 11.79
C GLY A 23 -2.85 23.06 10.28
N VAL A 24 -2.28 22.18 9.44
CA VAL A 24 -2.41 22.23 7.98
C VAL A 24 -3.48 21.24 7.51
N ALA A 25 -4.32 21.64 6.56
CA ALA A 25 -5.33 20.76 5.97
C ALA A 25 -4.66 19.53 5.30
N ALA A 26 -5.31 18.39 5.38
CA ALA A 26 -4.70 17.10 5.01
C ALA A 26 -4.30 17.01 3.53
N ASP A 27 -5.03 17.63 2.63
CA ASP A 27 -4.71 17.71 1.20
C ASP A 27 -3.46 18.57 0.94
N ILE A 28 -3.36 19.73 1.60
CA ILE A 28 -2.19 20.62 1.52
C ILE A 28 -0.97 19.93 2.12
N ALA A 29 -1.11 19.36 3.34
CA ALA A 29 -0.05 18.61 3.99
C ALA A 29 0.47 17.45 3.12
N THR A 30 -0.44 16.74 2.45
CA THR A 30 -0.09 15.66 1.51
C THR A 30 0.73 16.19 0.32
N ALA A 31 0.34 17.31 -0.28
CA ALA A 31 1.09 17.92 -1.37
C ALA A 31 2.51 18.32 -0.93
N GLU A 32 2.64 19.00 0.22
CA GLU A 32 3.94 19.36 0.80
C GLU A 32 4.83 18.13 1.10
N LEU A 33 4.23 17.03 1.54
CA LEU A 33 4.96 15.78 1.77
C LEU A 33 5.51 15.20 0.47
N PHE A 34 4.73 15.20 -0.60
CA PHE A 34 5.21 14.75 -1.92
C PHE A 34 6.36 15.59 -2.46
N GLU A 35 6.35 16.92 -2.26
CA GLU A 35 7.47 17.78 -2.64
C GLU A 35 8.76 17.43 -1.87
N LYS A 36 8.63 17.16 -0.56
CA LYS A 36 9.75 16.72 0.27
C LYS A 36 10.26 15.34 -0.17
N PHE A 37 9.36 14.39 -0.46
CA PHE A 37 9.72 13.06 -0.93
C PHE A 37 10.39 13.11 -2.29
N GLU A 38 9.92 13.95 -3.21
CA GLU A 38 10.58 14.12 -4.50
C GLU A 38 11.98 14.68 -4.35
N THR A 39 12.20 15.61 -3.42
CA THR A 39 13.53 16.15 -3.11
C THR A 39 14.46 15.05 -2.59
N GLU A 40 13.99 14.23 -1.65
CA GLU A 40 14.74 13.12 -1.09
C GLU A 40 15.07 12.04 -2.15
N LEU A 41 14.11 11.70 -2.99
CA LEU A 41 14.30 10.76 -4.09
C LEU A 41 15.33 11.29 -5.10
N LYS A 42 15.30 12.57 -5.45
CA LYS A 42 16.27 13.19 -6.35
C LYS A 42 17.69 13.13 -5.80
N ALA A 43 17.88 13.30 -4.49
CA ALA A 43 19.19 13.13 -3.85
C ALA A 43 19.77 11.72 -4.05
N SER A 44 18.90 10.73 -4.26
CA SER A 44 19.26 9.35 -4.56
C SER A 44 19.18 9.01 -6.05
N GLY A 45 19.02 9.99 -6.95
CA GLY A 45 18.90 9.78 -8.39
C GLY A 45 17.61 9.08 -8.82
N LEU A 46 16.55 9.21 -8.02
CA LEU A 46 15.20 8.71 -8.30
C LEU A 46 14.22 9.89 -8.40
N SER A 47 12.95 9.58 -8.69
CA SER A 47 11.85 10.55 -8.71
C SER A 47 10.55 9.86 -8.26
N LEU A 48 9.45 10.59 -8.20
CA LEU A 48 8.12 9.99 -7.97
C LEU A 48 7.72 8.96 -9.03
N ASP A 49 8.34 8.99 -10.21
CA ASP A 49 8.13 7.95 -11.24
C ASP A 49 8.66 6.56 -10.81
N ASN A 50 9.49 6.51 -9.77
CA ASN A 50 10.01 5.26 -9.22
C ASN A 50 9.16 4.70 -8.07
N THR A 51 8.04 5.36 -7.71
CA THR A 51 7.16 4.91 -6.63
C THR A 51 6.51 3.57 -6.97
N ALA A 52 6.82 2.54 -6.20
CA ALA A 52 6.22 1.21 -6.33
C ALA A 52 4.94 1.09 -5.49
N ARG A 53 4.95 1.62 -4.27
CA ARG A 53 3.81 1.62 -3.35
C ARG A 53 3.73 2.93 -2.58
N ILE A 54 2.52 3.33 -2.25
CA ILE A 54 2.22 4.47 -1.40
C ILE A 54 1.11 4.11 -0.40
N ARG A 55 1.32 4.40 0.87
CA ARG A 55 0.30 4.34 1.92
C ARG A 55 -0.03 5.75 2.39
N VAL A 56 -1.30 6.03 2.53
CA VAL A 56 -1.83 7.29 3.06
C VAL A 56 -2.38 7.04 4.44
N TRP A 57 -1.94 7.81 5.40
CA TRP A 57 -2.39 7.79 6.77
C TRP A 57 -3.19 9.05 7.06
N GLY A 58 -4.41 8.92 7.54
CA GLY A 58 -5.23 10.00 8.06
C GLY A 58 -5.45 9.83 9.55
N ARG A 59 -5.41 10.90 10.32
CA ARG A 59 -5.73 10.85 11.75
C ARG A 59 -7.20 10.50 11.98
N ASP A 60 -8.06 10.92 11.04
CA ASP A 60 -9.49 10.63 11.01
C ASP A 60 -9.95 10.36 9.55
N LYS A 61 -11.26 10.13 9.40
CA LYS A 61 -11.89 9.79 8.11
C LYS A 61 -11.79 10.93 7.09
N ASP A 62 -11.96 12.16 7.52
CA ASP A 62 -11.95 13.33 6.64
C ASP A 62 -10.52 13.62 6.17
N ALA A 63 -9.55 13.62 7.08
CA ALA A 63 -8.14 13.78 6.77
C ALA A 63 -7.66 12.69 5.81
N ARG A 64 -7.99 11.41 6.05
CA ARG A 64 -7.69 10.31 5.14
C ARG A 64 -8.29 10.52 3.76
N THR A 65 -9.54 11.00 3.68
CA THR A 65 -10.24 11.21 2.41
C THR A 65 -9.58 12.33 1.59
N LEU A 66 -9.29 13.47 2.22
CA LEU A 66 -8.61 14.59 1.60
C LEU A 66 -7.19 14.21 1.14
N ALA A 67 -6.41 13.54 1.99
CA ALA A 67 -5.07 13.08 1.67
C ALA A 67 -5.06 12.06 0.50
N THR A 68 -6.03 11.14 0.48
CA THR A 68 -6.18 10.18 -0.62
C THR A 68 -6.52 10.86 -1.94
N ALA A 69 -7.37 11.88 -1.92
CA ALA A 69 -7.71 12.66 -3.12
C ALA A 69 -6.48 13.42 -3.65
N ALA A 70 -5.69 14.06 -2.77
CA ALA A 70 -4.45 14.74 -3.13
C ALA A 70 -3.42 13.77 -3.74
N ARG A 71 -3.17 12.62 -3.08
CA ARG A 71 -2.31 11.56 -3.59
C ARG A 71 -2.74 11.11 -4.99
N SER A 72 -4.03 10.93 -5.24
CA SER A 72 -4.54 10.44 -6.52
C SER A 72 -4.30 11.42 -7.68
N LYS A 73 -4.25 12.71 -7.40
CA LYS A 73 -3.90 13.75 -8.38
C LYS A 73 -2.41 13.72 -8.71
N ILE A 74 -1.55 13.59 -7.68
CA ILE A 74 -0.10 13.63 -7.82
C ILE A 74 0.44 12.36 -8.48
N LEU A 75 0.00 11.20 -8.01
CA LEU A 75 0.35 9.90 -8.59
C LEU A 75 -0.71 9.43 -9.60
N SER A 76 -0.86 10.16 -10.69
CA SER A 76 -1.81 9.88 -11.78
C SER A 76 -1.11 9.40 -13.05
N GLY A 77 -1.88 8.88 -14.01
CA GLY A 77 -1.34 8.40 -15.29
C GLY A 77 -0.27 7.32 -15.08
N ASN A 78 0.88 7.48 -15.72
CA ASN A 78 2.00 6.54 -15.63
C ASN A 78 2.69 6.52 -14.25
N ARG A 79 2.43 7.53 -13.39
CA ARG A 79 2.92 7.59 -12.02
C ARG A 79 2.09 6.77 -11.04
N LYS A 80 0.95 6.20 -11.45
CA LYS A 80 0.15 5.34 -10.58
C LYS A 80 1.03 4.29 -9.90
N ALA A 81 0.84 4.11 -8.60
CA ALA A 81 1.55 3.14 -7.77
C ALA A 81 0.54 2.30 -6.99
N ALA A 82 0.92 1.11 -6.57
CA ALA A 82 0.11 0.33 -5.64
C ALA A 82 -0.20 1.19 -4.41
N SER A 83 -1.44 1.20 -3.96
CA SER A 83 -1.85 2.18 -2.95
C SER A 83 -2.88 1.64 -1.98
N SER A 84 -2.79 2.16 -0.75
CA SER A 84 -3.69 1.89 0.36
C SER A 84 -3.90 3.16 1.17
N SER A 85 -4.96 3.20 1.96
CA SER A 85 -5.21 4.36 2.81
C SER A 85 -5.96 3.99 4.08
N PHE A 86 -5.47 4.47 5.22
CA PHE A 86 -5.87 4.06 6.55
C PHE A 86 -6.20 5.23 7.45
N ILE A 87 -7.00 4.95 8.47
CA ILE A 87 -7.20 5.83 9.62
C ILE A 87 -6.38 5.25 10.77
N SER A 88 -5.48 6.04 11.35
CA SER A 88 -4.74 5.63 12.54
C SER A 88 -4.22 6.85 13.27
N SER A 89 -4.77 7.11 14.45
CA SER A 89 -4.30 8.20 15.33
C SER A 89 -2.93 7.88 15.93
N GLU A 90 -2.64 6.62 16.22
CA GLU A 90 -1.38 6.16 16.81
C GLU A 90 -0.20 6.14 15.83
N TRP A 91 -0.44 6.30 14.53
CA TRP A 91 0.64 6.40 13.55
C TRP A 91 1.41 7.72 13.64
N PHE A 92 0.77 8.74 14.22
CA PHE A 92 1.30 10.10 14.30
C PHE A 92 2.05 10.35 15.61
N ASP A 93 3.28 10.81 15.52
CA ASP A 93 4.08 11.31 16.66
C ASP A 93 3.77 12.79 16.99
N SER A 94 3.09 13.50 16.09
CA SER A 94 2.72 14.93 16.20
C SER A 94 1.22 15.14 16.02
N ASP A 95 0.75 16.41 16.04
CA ASP A 95 -0.64 16.78 15.76
C ASP A 95 -0.94 16.91 14.24
N GLY A 96 -0.11 16.35 13.39
CA GLY A 96 -0.36 16.26 11.96
C GLY A 96 -1.66 15.49 11.64
N THR A 97 -2.38 15.89 10.59
CA THR A 97 -3.64 15.26 10.19
C THR A 97 -3.46 14.20 9.11
N ALA A 98 -2.43 14.32 8.28
CA ALA A 98 -2.11 13.40 7.20
C ALA A 98 -0.65 12.95 7.27
N GLY A 99 -0.38 11.72 6.84
CA GLY A 99 0.95 11.18 6.71
C GLY A 99 1.07 10.29 5.48
N LEU A 100 2.29 10.11 5.01
CA LEU A 100 2.62 9.28 3.86
C LEU A 100 3.75 8.31 4.18
N GLU A 101 3.65 7.12 3.58
CA GLU A 101 4.71 6.12 3.53
C GLU A 101 4.87 5.69 2.08
N LEU A 102 6.02 6.00 1.49
CA LEU A 102 6.32 5.80 0.09
C LEU A 102 7.44 4.76 -0.03
N LEU A 103 7.25 3.77 -0.87
CA LEU A 103 8.25 2.81 -1.29
C LEU A 103 8.62 3.09 -2.75
N ALA A 104 9.84 3.56 -3.00
CA ALA A 104 10.40 3.70 -4.33
C ALA A 104 11.39 2.57 -4.62
N MET A 105 11.51 2.19 -5.88
CA MET A 105 12.40 1.13 -6.32
C MET A 105 13.28 1.65 -7.48
N ARG A 106 14.59 1.43 -7.37
CA ARG A 106 15.50 1.54 -8.50
C ARG A 106 15.38 0.27 -9.34
N SER A 107 15.02 0.41 -10.61
CA SER A 107 15.02 -0.71 -11.53
C SER A 107 16.45 -1.24 -11.75
N ALA A 108 16.61 -2.56 -11.69
CA ALA A 108 17.85 -3.21 -12.09
C ALA A 108 18.01 -3.21 -13.62
N ASN A 109 16.90 -3.15 -14.35
CA ASN A 109 16.88 -3.06 -15.80
C ASN A 109 16.50 -1.64 -16.25
N PRO A 110 17.42 -0.87 -16.85
CA PRO A 110 17.11 0.50 -17.33
C PRO A 110 15.98 0.58 -18.35
N SER A 111 15.68 -0.53 -19.02
CA SER A 111 14.58 -0.62 -20.02
C SER A 111 13.28 -1.12 -19.41
N ALA A 112 13.20 -1.34 -18.11
CA ALA A 112 12.00 -1.82 -17.46
C ALA A 112 10.88 -0.77 -17.55
N VAL A 113 9.73 -1.21 -18.05
CA VAL A 113 8.55 -0.37 -18.18
C VAL A 113 7.60 -0.63 -17.02
N ARG A 114 7.15 0.44 -16.40
CA ARG A 114 6.07 0.40 -15.40
C ARG A 114 4.74 0.13 -16.09
N ARG A 115 3.97 -0.81 -15.58
CA ARG A 115 2.65 -1.16 -16.10
C ARG A 115 1.62 -1.10 -14.97
N PRO A 116 0.99 0.07 -14.77
CA PRO A 116 -0.13 0.16 -13.86
C PRO A 116 -1.35 -0.55 -14.47
N VAL A 117 -2.00 -1.41 -13.69
CA VAL A 117 -3.17 -2.18 -14.08
C VAL A 117 -4.33 -1.84 -13.16
N ASP A 118 -5.36 -1.18 -13.68
CA ASP A 118 -6.52 -0.80 -12.90
C ASP A 118 -7.45 -1.99 -12.64
N PHE A 119 -8.30 -1.91 -11.61
CA PHE A 119 -9.42 -2.83 -11.44
C PHE A 119 -10.40 -2.69 -12.61
N GLU A 120 -11.00 -3.81 -13.02
CA GLU A 120 -12.10 -3.81 -13.98
C GLU A 120 -13.43 -4.18 -13.30
N PRO A 121 -14.55 -3.61 -13.79
CA PRO A 121 -14.70 -2.32 -14.44
C PRO A 121 -14.92 -1.18 -13.46
N GLY A 122 -14.41 0.00 -13.74
CA GLY A 122 -14.87 1.25 -13.13
C GLY A 122 -14.34 1.59 -11.73
N ARG A 123 -13.38 0.90 -11.17
CA ARG A 123 -12.72 1.35 -9.94
C ARG A 123 -11.61 2.34 -10.25
N ASN A 124 -11.65 3.49 -9.57
CA ASN A 124 -10.67 4.57 -9.77
C ASN A 124 -9.33 4.34 -9.07
N TYR A 125 -8.96 3.12 -8.72
CA TYR A 125 -7.68 2.80 -8.10
C TYR A 125 -7.01 1.60 -8.76
N LEU A 126 -5.70 1.56 -8.63
CA LEU A 126 -4.85 0.55 -9.22
C LEU A 126 -5.06 -0.82 -8.56
N CYS A 127 -5.21 -1.86 -9.36
CA CYS A 127 -5.21 -3.25 -8.89
C CYS A 127 -3.79 -3.67 -8.52
N TYR A 128 -2.85 -3.50 -9.44
CA TYR A 128 -1.43 -3.74 -9.20
C TYR A 128 -0.54 -2.94 -10.16
N LEU A 129 0.70 -2.76 -9.76
CA LEU A 129 1.77 -2.22 -10.57
C LEU A 129 2.76 -3.33 -10.88
N ASP A 130 2.98 -3.61 -12.18
CA ASP A 130 4.12 -4.40 -12.62
C ASP A 130 5.31 -3.47 -12.88
N TYR A 131 6.45 -3.78 -12.25
CA TYR A 131 7.67 -3.02 -12.42
C TYR A 131 8.89 -3.89 -12.21
N ASP A 132 9.72 -4.04 -13.24
CA ASP A 132 11.01 -4.74 -13.21
C ASP A 132 10.95 -6.14 -12.57
N GLY A 133 10.05 -6.99 -13.05
CA GLY A 133 9.90 -8.36 -12.56
C GLY A 133 9.20 -8.50 -11.22
N LEU A 134 8.70 -7.42 -10.64
CA LEU A 134 7.87 -7.44 -9.44
C LEU A 134 6.45 -6.95 -9.76
N SER A 135 5.48 -7.50 -9.04
CA SER A 135 4.10 -7.03 -9.01
C SER A 135 3.75 -6.54 -7.61
N PHE A 136 3.39 -5.27 -7.50
CA PHE A 136 2.94 -4.64 -6.26
C PHE A 136 1.42 -4.51 -6.31
N PHE A 137 0.72 -5.29 -5.52
CA PHE A 137 -0.74 -5.26 -5.43
C PHE A 137 -1.17 -4.20 -4.43
N SER A 138 -2.18 -3.41 -4.79
CA SER A 138 -2.83 -2.45 -3.88
C SER A 138 -3.55 -3.17 -2.75
N GLY A 139 -4.10 -2.46 -1.81
CA GLY A 139 -4.88 -3.03 -0.73
C GLY A 139 -6.21 -3.61 -1.22
N PHE A 140 -6.51 -4.83 -0.83
CA PHE A 140 -7.76 -5.52 -1.08
C PHE A 140 -8.58 -5.58 0.20
N THR A 141 -9.86 -5.25 0.09
CA THR A 141 -10.85 -5.23 1.18
C THR A 141 -12.06 -6.08 0.83
N SER A 142 -12.89 -6.42 1.82
CA SER A 142 -14.17 -7.08 1.65
C SER A 142 -15.23 -6.45 2.56
N GLU A 143 -16.49 -6.48 2.16
CA GLU A 143 -17.65 -6.05 2.95
C GLU A 143 -18.35 -7.22 3.66
N ALA A 144 -17.80 -8.42 3.65
CA ALA A 144 -18.37 -9.55 4.37
C ALA A 144 -18.55 -9.22 5.86
N PRO A 145 -19.63 -9.68 6.51
CA PRO A 145 -20.02 -9.18 7.84
C PRO A 145 -19.11 -9.65 8.98
N VAL A 146 -18.23 -10.64 8.73
CA VAL A 146 -17.34 -11.20 9.75
C VAL A 146 -15.92 -11.32 9.23
N LEU A 147 -14.94 -11.11 10.09
CA LEU A 147 -13.51 -11.09 9.78
C LEU A 147 -13.06 -12.34 9.00
N LYS A 148 -13.43 -13.54 9.45
CA LYS A 148 -13.10 -14.79 8.77
C LYS A 148 -13.53 -14.81 7.30
N LYS A 149 -14.74 -14.32 6.99
CA LYS A 149 -15.23 -14.25 5.61
C LYS A 149 -14.49 -13.18 4.82
N GLN A 150 -14.16 -12.04 5.44
CA GLN A 150 -13.36 -11.02 4.76
C GLN A 150 -12.00 -11.56 4.33
N VAL A 151 -11.29 -12.29 5.22
CA VAL A 151 -10.00 -12.92 4.84
C VAL A 151 -10.18 -13.85 3.64
N ALA A 152 -11.18 -14.73 3.67
CA ALA A 152 -11.43 -15.68 2.58
C ALA A 152 -11.73 -14.98 1.24
N GLU A 153 -12.58 -13.95 1.25
CA GLU A 153 -12.93 -13.19 0.04
C GLU A 153 -11.74 -12.38 -0.49
N ILE A 154 -10.94 -11.78 0.40
CA ILE A 154 -9.74 -11.05 0.02
C ILE A 154 -8.71 -12.00 -0.61
N VAL A 155 -8.47 -13.18 -0.02
CA VAL A 155 -7.58 -14.19 -0.58
C VAL A 155 -8.05 -14.64 -1.97
N ALA A 156 -9.35 -14.84 -2.16
CA ALA A 156 -9.92 -15.17 -3.48
C ALA A 156 -9.71 -14.02 -4.49
N THR A 157 -9.93 -12.78 -4.08
CA THR A 157 -9.72 -11.60 -4.93
C THR A 157 -8.25 -11.42 -5.31
N ILE A 158 -7.32 -11.63 -4.36
CA ILE A 158 -5.88 -11.63 -4.65
C ILE A 158 -5.52 -12.76 -5.62
N SER A 159 -6.11 -13.97 -5.48
CA SER A 159 -5.89 -15.07 -6.42
C SER A 159 -6.24 -14.66 -7.85
N THR A 160 -7.40 -14.06 -8.05
CA THR A 160 -7.82 -13.54 -9.37
C THR A 160 -6.88 -12.45 -9.88
N ALA A 161 -6.41 -11.56 -9.01
CA ALA A 161 -5.47 -10.51 -9.39
C ALA A 161 -4.09 -11.08 -9.78
N LEU A 162 -3.61 -12.10 -9.07
CA LEU A 162 -2.37 -12.82 -9.39
C LEU A 162 -2.47 -13.51 -10.76
N GLU A 163 -3.55 -14.24 -11.04
CA GLU A 163 -3.81 -14.87 -12.33
C GLU A 163 -3.81 -13.84 -13.47
N ARG A 164 -4.49 -12.71 -13.27
CA ARG A 164 -4.48 -11.59 -14.20
C ARG A 164 -3.07 -11.03 -14.42
N GLY A 165 -2.27 -10.96 -13.35
CA GLY A 165 -0.86 -10.59 -13.38
C GLY A 165 0.05 -11.67 -13.98
N ARG A 166 -0.47 -12.83 -14.39
CA ARG A 166 0.29 -14.00 -14.87
C ARG A 166 1.32 -14.48 -13.86
N THR A 167 0.93 -14.53 -12.61
CA THR A 167 1.69 -15.05 -11.48
C THR A 167 0.76 -15.83 -10.56
N ASP A 168 1.25 -16.39 -9.50
CA ASP A 168 0.49 -17.19 -8.55
C ASP A 168 1.00 -17.03 -7.11
N TRP A 169 0.35 -17.67 -6.17
CA TRP A 169 0.70 -17.59 -4.76
C TRP A 169 2.10 -18.11 -4.41
N SER A 170 2.67 -19.02 -5.19
CA SER A 170 4.04 -19.52 -4.95
C SER A 170 5.09 -18.44 -5.19
N ARG A 171 4.72 -17.40 -5.91
CA ARG A 171 5.54 -16.23 -6.23
C ARG A 171 5.31 -15.05 -5.29
N VAL A 172 4.31 -15.13 -4.41
CA VAL A 172 4.09 -14.07 -3.41
C VAL A 172 5.18 -14.15 -2.35
N VAL A 173 5.91 -13.06 -2.19
CA VAL A 173 7.06 -12.96 -1.28
C VAL A 173 6.74 -12.16 -0.02
N LYS A 174 5.73 -11.27 -0.09
CA LYS A 174 5.30 -10.46 1.06
C LYS A 174 3.79 -10.25 1.04
N LEU A 175 3.17 -10.35 2.22
CA LEU A 175 1.86 -9.81 2.54
C LEU A 175 2.00 -8.73 3.62
N SER A 176 1.31 -7.61 3.43
CA SER A 176 1.07 -6.64 4.50
C SER A 176 -0.41 -6.69 4.85
N VAL A 177 -0.71 -7.07 6.06
CA VAL A 177 -2.05 -7.22 6.60
C VAL A 177 -2.32 -6.08 7.57
N LEU A 178 -3.26 -5.23 7.21
CA LEU A 178 -3.71 -4.14 8.06
C LEU A 178 -5.05 -4.53 8.66
N LEU A 179 -5.12 -4.60 9.98
CA LEU A 179 -6.27 -5.09 10.74
C LEU A 179 -6.83 -3.97 11.61
N GLN A 180 -8.14 -3.78 11.56
CA GLN A 180 -8.80 -2.82 12.45
C GLN A 180 -8.64 -3.25 13.91
N ARG A 181 -8.30 -2.29 14.78
CA ARG A 181 -8.16 -2.52 16.22
C ARG A 181 -9.44 -3.12 16.81
N GLY A 182 -9.26 -3.95 17.82
CA GLY A 182 -10.37 -4.67 18.46
C GLY A 182 -10.72 -6.01 17.80
N HIS A 183 -10.11 -6.34 16.65
CA HIS A 183 -10.27 -7.64 16.01
C HIS A 183 -9.11 -8.60 16.32
N ASP A 184 -9.42 -9.90 16.36
CA ASP A 184 -8.49 -10.96 16.73
C ASP A 184 -7.54 -11.30 15.57
N LEU A 185 -6.27 -10.98 15.74
CA LEU A 185 -5.20 -11.25 14.80
C LEU A 185 -5.01 -12.76 14.54
N ASP A 186 -5.28 -13.61 15.52
CA ASP A 186 -5.13 -15.05 15.38
C ASP A 186 -6.19 -15.66 14.46
N VAL A 187 -7.36 -15.01 14.32
CA VAL A 187 -8.33 -15.37 13.29
C VAL A 187 -7.71 -15.19 11.91
N VAL A 188 -7.07 -14.05 11.65
CA VAL A 188 -6.43 -13.77 10.36
C VAL A 188 -5.31 -14.76 10.07
N ARG A 189 -4.46 -15.03 11.05
CA ARG A 189 -3.34 -16.00 10.92
C ARG A 189 -3.86 -17.40 10.59
N ARG A 190 -4.90 -17.89 11.30
CA ARG A 190 -5.50 -19.19 11.04
C ARG A 190 -6.12 -19.30 9.65
N GLU A 191 -6.82 -18.25 9.21
CA GLU A 191 -7.45 -18.26 7.89
C GLU A 191 -6.42 -18.20 6.75
N LEU A 192 -5.36 -17.40 6.90
CA LEU A 192 -4.25 -17.41 5.94
C LEU A 192 -3.54 -18.77 5.90
N ALA A 193 -3.32 -19.39 7.05
CA ALA A 193 -2.74 -20.74 7.14
C ALA A 193 -3.64 -21.78 6.48
N SER A 194 -4.95 -21.76 6.75
CA SER A 194 -5.94 -22.66 6.16
C SER A 194 -6.03 -22.52 4.64
N ALA A 195 -5.80 -21.31 4.12
CA ALA A 195 -5.70 -21.05 2.69
C ALA A 195 -4.34 -21.44 2.09
N GLY A 196 -3.43 -22.06 2.86
CA GLY A 196 -2.08 -22.43 2.42
C GLY A 196 -1.13 -21.23 2.26
N ARG A 197 -1.38 -20.12 2.95
CA ARG A 197 -0.59 -18.88 2.82
C ARG A 197 0.43 -18.68 3.95
N ALA A 198 0.48 -19.58 4.92
CA ALA A 198 1.46 -19.55 6.01
C ALA A 198 2.93 -19.69 5.54
N ALA A 199 3.16 -20.26 4.36
CA ALA A 199 4.49 -20.42 3.78
C ALA A 199 5.06 -19.17 3.10
N ILE A 200 4.31 -18.07 3.04
CA ILE A 200 4.78 -16.81 2.48
C ILE A 200 5.94 -16.30 3.32
N ARG A 201 7.02 -15.92 2.67
CA ARG A 201 8.30 -15.58 3.30
C ARG A 201 8.20 -14.47 4.34
N GLU A 202 7.35 -13.47 4.06
CA GLU A 202 7.17 -12.31 4.92
C GLU A 202 5.69 -11.97 5.03
N ILE A 203 5.15 -12.00 6.26
CA ILE A 203 3.81 -11.51 6.57
C ILE A 203 3.93 -10.48 7.68
N GLU A 204 3.62 -9.23 7.35
CA GLU A 204 3.64 -8.10 8.25
C GLU A 204 2.21 -7.79 8.71
N PHE A 205 2.04 -7.48 9.99
CA PHE A 205 0.75 -7.10 10.57
C PHE A 205 0.82 -5.70 11.17
N THR A 206 -0.13 -4.86 10.82
CA THR A 206 -0.27 -3.49 11.35
C THR A 206 -1.70 -3.28 11.82
N LEU A 207 -1.85 -2.70 13.02
CA LEU A 207 -3.16 -2.33 13.55
C LEU A 207 -3.51 -0.90 13.13
N VAL A 208 -4.76 -0.71 12.66
CA VAL A 208 -5.29 0.59 12.24
C VAL A 208 -6.62 0.88 12.94
N ASP A 209 -7.04 2.15 13.01
CA ASP A 209 -8.32 2.51 13.62
C ASP A 209 -9.49 2.34 12.64
N GLY A 210 -9.21 2.37 11.32
CA GLY A 210 -10.23 2.17 10.29
C GLY A 210 -9.72 2.29 8.86
N PHE A 211 -10.67 2.15 7.94
CA PHE A 211 -10.49 2.13 6.49
C PHE A 211 -11.41 3.13 5.77
N ALA A 212 -11.44 3.07 4.44
CA ALA A 212 -12.33 3.86 3.60
C ALA A 212 -13.81 3.56 3.87
N GLY A 213 -14.15 2.30 3.99
CA GLY A 213 -15.49 1.80 4.28
C GLY A 213 -15.61 1.33 5.72
N GLU A 214 -16.74 1.65 6.36
CA GLU A 214 -17.01 1.28 7.76
C GLU A 214 -17.15 -0.24 7.98
N LYS A 215 -17.41 -0.99 6.90
CA LYS A 215 -17.53 -2.45 6.95
C LYS A 215 -16.20 -3.19 6.80
N TYR A 216 -15.12 -2.50 6.40
CA TYR A 216 -13.83 -3.12 6.21
C TYR A 216 -13.14 -3.34 7.54
N LEU A 217 -12.87 -4.60 7.88
CA LEU A 217 -12.21 -4.99 9.12
C LEU A 217 -10.72 -5.24 8.90
N LEU A 218 -10.34 -5.52 7.64
CA LEU A 218 -8.93 -5.66 7.25
C LEU A 218 -8.72 -5.29 5.78
N GLU A 219 -7.47 -5.00 5.47
CA GLU A 219 -6.96 -4.82 4.12
C GLU A 219 -5.69 -5.65 3.96
N ILE A 220 -5.49 -6.28 2.82
CA ILE A 220 -4.27 -7.06 2.53
C ILE A 220 -3.65 -6.53 1.24
N GLU A 221 -2.38 -6.15 1.34
CA GLU A 221 -1.50 -5.86 0.21
C GLU A 221 -0.60 -7.07 -0.06
N ALA A 222 -0.19 -7.25 -1.32
CA ALA A 222 0.75 -8.30 -1.68
C ALA A 222 1.90 -7.76 -2.55
N THR A 223 3.03 -8.46 -2.51
CA THR A 223 4.12 -8.30 -3.47
C THR A 223 4.51 -9.68 -3.98
N ALA A 224 4.60 -9.82 -5.31
CA ALA A 224 4.98 -11.07 -5.95
C ALA A 224 6.13 -10.86 -6.94
N VAL A 225 6.95 -11.90 -7.13
CA VAL A 225 7.96 -11.99 -8.20
C VAL A 225 7.28 -12.57 -9.45
N LYS A 226 7.68 -12.14 -10.63
CA LYS A 226 7.25 -12.69 -11.92
C LYS A 226 8.15 -13.77 -12.45
#